data_f49cf4e073134a5ea9e7ef3105b4fd5e
#
_entry.id   f49cf4e073134a5ea9e7ef3105b4fd5e
#
_cell.length_a   1.000
_cell.length_b   1.000
_cell.length_c   1.000
_cell.angle_alpha   90.00
_cell.angle_beta   90.00
_cell.angle_gamma   90.00
#
_symmetry.space_group_name_H-M   'P 1'
#
loop_
_entity.id
_entity.type
_entity.pdbx_description
1 polymer ?
#
loop_
_entity_poly.entity_id
_entity_poly.type
_entity_poly.pdbx_seq_one_letter_code
_entity_poly.pdbx_strand_id
1 'polypeptide(L)'
;MSESFERALRFIAECSEEEQLALKRHLHSSLLHPLEIEWGIDADTILGAIRRSSDLTKRGVRGIIAEAVFENSVIPSLQGSAWTAGMAPNDSTYDVILHKGSTSVRIQIKLQRREKQRPKLYYPRHYAEGSLYVVEVQKTRTGQSTIKVPLQGTDARLETISTATEKTRPYRFQDFDILAVNMHPSTDDWKSFRYTVASWLLRKPGRADEIDTL
;
A
#
# COMPACT_ATOMS: atom_id res chain seq x y z
N MET A 1 -3.07 12.37 -31.31
CA MET A 1 -1.89 11.49 -31.53
C MET A 1 -1.25 11.91 -32.85
N SER A 2 0.04 11.69 -33.06
CA SER A 2 0.68 12.05 -34.33
C SER A 2 0.33 11.03 -35.41
N GLU A 3 0.30 11.45 -36.68
CA GLU A 3 0.03 10.57 -37.82
C GLU A 3 1.04 9.42 -37.90
N SER A 4 2.29 9.66 -37.51
CA SER A 4 3.34 8.66 -37.43
C SER A 4 3.01 7.57 -36.42
N PHE A 5 2.42 7.90 -35.27
CA PHE A 5 2.03 6.95 -34.24
C PHE A 5 0.85 6.08 -34.70
N GLU A 6 -0.16 6.68 -35.34
CA GLU A 6 -1.29 5.91 -35.90
C GLU A 6 -0.88 4.96 -37.03
N ARG A 7 0.11 5.36 -37.83
CA ARG A 7 0.71 4.49 -38.84
C ARG A 7 1.46 3.31 -38.21
N ALA A 8 2.22 3.57 -37.13
CA ALA A 8 2.91 2.50 -36.40
C ALA A 8 1.93 1.49 -35.80
N LEU A 9 0.83 1.96 -35.19
CA LEU A 9 -0.20 1.06 -34.65
C LEU A 9 -0.86 0.20 -35.72
N ARG A 10 -1.16 0.76 -36.90
CA ARG A 10 -1.68 -0.03 -38.02
C ARG A 10 -0.69 -1.08 -38.47
N PHE A 11 0.58 -0.73 -38.66
CA PHE A 11 1.62 -1.65 -39.02
C PHE A 11 1.76 -2.82 -38.03
N ILE A 12 1.71 -2.50 -36.69
CA ILE A 12 1.76 -3.54 -35.64
C ILE A 12 0.52 -4.47 -35.72
N ALA A 13 -0.66 -3.93 -36.02
CA ALA A 13 -1.87 -4.73 -36.14
C ALA A 13 -1.87 -5.66 -37.39
N GLU A 14 -1.12 -5.31 -38.44
CA GLU A 14 -0.95 -6.13 -39.64
C GLU A 14 0.12 -7.22 -39.49
N CYS A 15 0.97 -7.14 -38.44
CA CYS A 15 1.99 -8.14 -38.14
C CYS A 15 1.39 -9.46 -37.65
N SER A 16 1.99 -10.56 -38.00
CA SER A 16 1.70 -11.88 -37.43
C SER A 16 2.00 -11.91 -35.91
N GLU A 17 1.44 -12.87 -35.16
CA GLU A 17 1.72 -13.03 -33.73
C GLU A 17 3.22 -13.20 -33.45
N GLU A 18 3.95 -13.89 -34.32
CA GLU A 18 5.39 -14.11 -34.20
C GLU A 18 6.17 -12.79 -34.37
N GLU A 19 5.79 -11.96 -35.35
CA GLU A 19 6.38 -10.64 -35.59
C GLU A 19 6.03 -9.65 -34.45
N GLN A 20 4.80 -9.66 -33.93
CA GLN A 20 4.41 -8.87 -32.78
C GLN A 20 5.23 -9.25 -31.54
N LEU A 21 5.48 -10.55 -31.33
CA LEU A 21 6.32 -11.03 -30.24
C LEU A 21 7.80 -10.63 -30.43
N ALA A 22 8.29 -10.64 -31.65
CA ALA A 22 9.65 -10.20 -31.99
C ALA A 22 9.79 -8.68 -31.77
N LEU A 23 8.80 -7.89 -32.19
CA LEU A 23 8.75 -6.45 -31.95
C LEU A 23 8.68 -6.12 -30.46
N LYS A 24 7.82 -6.83 -29.70
CA LYS A 24 7.77 -6.71 -28.25
C LYS A 24 9.14 -6.97 -27.61
N ARG A 25 9.84 -8.03 -28.01
CA ARG A 25 11.20 -8.33 -27.52
C ARG A 25 12.18 -7.21 -27.86
N HIS A 26 12.14 -6.68 -29.10
CA HIS A 26 13.01 -5.59 -29.52
C HIS A 26 12.73 -4.30 -28.72
N LEU A 27 11.48 -3.92 -28.54
CA LEU A 27 11.09 -2.76 -27.74
C LEU A 27 11.50 -2.95 -26.26
N HIS A 28 11.32 -4.13 -25.72
CA HIS A 28 11.74 -4.47 -24.35
C HIS A 28 13.26 -4.31 -24.16
N SER A 29 14.07 -4.76 -25.13
CA SER A 29 15.53 -4.57 -25.07
C SER A 29 15.97 -3.11 -25.23
N SER A 30 15.11 -2.26 -25.81
CA SER A 30 15.40 -0.84 -26.07
C SER A 30 14.85 0.09 -24.98
N LEU A 31 13.89 -0.38 -24.17
CA LEU A 31 13.15 0.39 -23.16
C LEU A 31 13.17 -0.37 -21.82
N LEU A 32 14.39 -0.60 -21.30
CA LEU A 32 14.56 -1.29 -20.02
C LEU A 32 13.98 -0.46 -18.87
N HIS A 33 13.19 -1.12 -18.01
CA HIS A 33 12.73 -0.51 -16.76
C HIS A 33 13.93 -0.30 -15.82
N PRO A 34 13.99 0.79 -15.04
CA PRO A 34 15.10 1.04 -14.10
C PRO A 34 15.42 -0.16 -13.19
N LEU A 35 14.41 -0.92 -12.74
CA LEU A 35 14.61 -2.13 -11.94
C LEU A 35 15.31 -3.26 -12.70
N GLU A 36 15.11 -3.37 -14.02
CA GLU A 36 15.82 -4.38 -14.83
C GLU A 36 17.30 -4.06 -14.89
N ILE A 37 17.64 -2.78 -14.99
CA ILE A 37 19.02 -2.30 -14.98
C ILE A 37 19.63 -2.52 -13.58
N GLU A 38 18.92 -2.12 -12.53
CA GLU A 38 19.39 -2.23 -11.15
C GLU A 38 19.65 -3.68 -10.73
N TRP A 39 18.74 -4.59 -11.10
CA TRP A 39 18.80 -5.98 -10.66
C TRP A 39 19.48 -6.91 -11.67
N GLY A 40 19.77 -6.43 -12.88
CA GLY A 40 20.39 -7.23 -13.95
C GLY A 40 19.51 -8.39 -14.44
N ILE A 41 18.19 -8.26 -14.34
CA ILE A 41 17.21 -9.29 -14.78
C ILE A 41 16.03 -8.62 -15.48
N ASP A 42 15.39 -9.35 -16.39
CA ASP A 42 14.26 -8.86 -17.16
C ASP A 42 12.94 -8.79 -16.38
N ALA A 43 12.01 -7.94 -16.84
CA ALA A 43 10.71 -7.73 -16.19
C ALA A 43 9.87 -9.01 -16.12
N ASP A 44 9.95 -9.90 -17.12
CA ASP A 44 9.20 -11.16 -17.13
C ASP A 44 9.70 -12.08 -15.99
N THR A 45 11.00 -12.09 -15.73
CA THR A 45 11.59 -12.80 -14.58
C THR A 45 11.12 -12.21 -13.25
N ILE A 46 11.09 -10.87 -13.11
CA ILE A 46 10.58 -10.19 -11.91
C ILE A 46 9.11 -10.54 -11.68
N LEU A 47 8.28 -10.39 -12.71
CA LEU A 47 6.85 -10.72 -12.63
C LEU A 47 6.61 -12.20 -12.36
N GLY A 48 7.42 -13.08 -12.97
CA GLY A 48 7.42 -14.52 -12.72
C GLY A 48 7.76 -14.86 -11.27
N ALA A 49 8.70 -14.16 -10.65
CA ALA A 49 9.04 -14.32 -9.24
C ALA A 49 7.89 -13.88 -8.32
N ILE A 50 7.27 -12.73 -8.62
CA ILE A 50 6.07 -12.27 -7.90
C ILE A 50 4.93 -13.29 -8.02
N ARG A 51 4.69 -13.85 -9.23
CA ARG A 51 3.66 -14.87 -9.44
C ARG A 51 3.89 -16.11 -8.58
N ARG A 52 5.14 -16.56 -8.42
CA ARG A 52 5.51 -17.74 -7.63
C ARG A 52 5.60 -17.47 -6.12
N SER A 53 5.63 -16.20 -5.72
CA SER A 53 5.79 -15.83 -4.31
C SER A 53 4.58 -16.24 -3.45
N SER A 54 4.77 -16.21 -2.13
CA SER A 54 3.72 -16.51 -1.15
C SER A 54 2.55 -15.51 -1.23
N ASP A 55 1.38 -15.90 -0.75
CA ASP A 55 0.24 -14.97 -0.66
C ASP A 55 0.52 -13.76 0.21
N LEU A 56 1.39 -13.89 1.20
CA LEU A 56 1.82 -12.78 2.04
C LEU A 56 2.63 -11.75 1.21
N THR A 57 3.56 -12.21 0.39
CA THR A 57 4.35 -11.35 -0.52
C THR A 57 3.44 -10.68 -1.55
N LYS A 58 2.55 -11.45 -2.21
CA LYS A 58 1.57 -10.91 -3.16
C LYS A 58 0.65 -9.87 -2.53
N ARG A 59 0.30 -10.03 -1.25
CA ARG A 59 -0.48 -9.02 -0.52
C ARG A 59 0.32 -7.74 -0.35
N GLY A 60 1.61 -7.83 -0.03
CA GLY A 60 2.50 -6.66 0.03
C GLY A 60 2.58 -5.94 -1.31
N VAL A 61 2.87 -6.69 -2.39
CA VAL A 61 2.93 -6.13 -3.75
C VAL A 61 1.63 -5.43 -4.13
N ARG A 62 0.47 -6.03 -3.86
CA ARG A 62 -0.84 -5.38 -4.12
C ARG A 62 -1.04 -4.10 -3.32
N GLY A 63 -0.49 -4.01 -2.11
CA GLY A 63 -0.49 -2.76 -1.34
C GLY A 63 0.30 -1.66 -2.05
N ILE A 64 1.52 -1.97 -2.50
CA ILE A 64 2.37 -1.04 -3.27
C ILE A 64 1.70 -0.63 -4.59
N ILE A 65 1.03 -1.57 -5.27
CA ILE A 65 0.25 -1.23 -6.48
C ILE A 65 -0.85 -0.22 -6.16
N ALA A 66 -1.55 -0.34 -5.03
CA ALA A 66 -2.58 0.63 -4.66
C ALA A 66 -2.00 2.03 -4.43
N GLU A 67 -0.81 2.13 -3.82
CA GLU A 67 -0.06 3.38 -3.65
C GLU A 67 0.33 3.96 -5.01
N ALA A 68 0.95 3.18 -5.88
CA ALA A 68 1.36 3.61 -7.22
C ALA A 68 0.15 4.06 -8.09
N VAL A 69 -1.00 3.38 -7.99
CA VAL A 69 -2.22 3.79 -8.69
C VAL A 69 -2.75 5.12 -8.14
N PHE A 70 -2.68 5.34 -6.83
CA PHE A 70 -3.05 6.63 -6.25
C PHE A 70 -2.18 7.77 -6.81
N GLU A 71 -0.88 7.58 -6.84
CA GLU A 71 0.09 8.52 -7.38
C GLU A 71 -0.17 8.83 -8.87
N ASN A 72 -0.42 7.80 -9.67
CA ASN A 72 -0.55 7.93 -11.12
C ASN A 72 -1.97 8.31 -11.59
N SER A 73 -2.98 8.22 -10.74
CA SER A 73 -4.37 8.46 -11.13
C SER A 73 -5.04 9.56 -10.31
N VAL A 74 -4.83 9.59 -8.99
CA VAL A 74 -5.49 10.57 -8.10
C VAL A 74 -4.69 11.87 -8.05
N ILE A 75 -3.37 11.81 -7.84
CA ILE A 75 -2.54 13.02 -7.77
C ILE A 75 -2.64 13.87 -9.06
N PRO A 76 -2.56 13.29 -10.27
CA PRO A 76 -2.73 14.09 -11.50
C PRO A 76 -4.10 14.76 -11.61
N SER A 77 -5.15 14.18 -11.03
CA SER A 77 -6.48 14.81 -11.04
C SER A 77 -6.56 16.11 -10.22
N LEU A 78 -5.57 16.34 -9.35
CA LEU A 78 -5.44 17.59 -8.59
C LEU A 78 -4.77 18.73 -9.40
N GLN A 79 -4.25 18.43 -10.61
CA GLN A 79 -3.65 19.45 -11.48
C GLN A 79 -4.67 20.55 -11.79
N GLY A 80 -4.23 21.81 -11.70
CA GLY A 80 -5.11 22.97 -11.83
C GLY A 80 -5.88 23.35 -10.55
N SER A 81 -5.82 22.54 -9.50
CA SER A 81 -6.29 22.92 -8.17
C SER A 81 -5.23 23.73 -7.42
N ALA A 82 -5.62 24.31 -6.29
CA ALA A 82 -4.66 25.02 -5.42
C ALA A 82 -3.82 24.05 -4.54
N TRP A 83 -3.95 22.75 -4.72
CA TRP A 83 -3.22 21.73 -3.97
C TRP A 83 -1.99 21.25 -4.75
N THR A 84 -0.87 21.10 -4.05
CA THR A 84 0.33 20.45 -4.54
C THR A 84 0.58 19.17 -3.75
N ALA A 85 0.96 18.10 -4.42
CA ALA A 85 1.25 16.82 -3.79
C ALA A 85 2.76 16.62 -3.66
N GLY A 86 3.18 16.04 -2.54
CA GLY A 86 4.52 15.54 -2.28
C GLY A 86 4.47 14.11 -1.76
N MET A 87 5.53 13.35 -2.04
CA MET A 87 5.72 12.04 -1.46
C MET A 87 6.18 12.17 -0.02
N ALA A 88 5.72 11.26 0.82
CA ALA A 88 6.19 11.20 2.19
C ALA A 88 7.68 10.79 2.26
N PRO A 89 8.45 11.33 3.21
CA PRO A 89 9.77 10.80 3.51
C PRO A 89 9.71 9.31 3.87
N ASN A 90 10.81 8.59 3.62
CA ASN A 90 10.93 7.20 4.06
C ASN A 90 10.64 7.06 5.56
N ASP A 91 10.00 5.96 5.96
CA ASP A 91 9.59 5.66 7.33
C ASP A 91 8.48 6.56 7.91
N SER A 92 7.82 7.36 7.07
CA SER A 92 6.63 8.12 7.48
C SER A 92 5.45 7.22 7.81
N THR A 93 4.52 7.74 8.61
CA THR A 93 3.25 7.07 8.95
C THR A 93 2.13 7.38 7.95
N TYR A 94 2.46 8.09 6.87
CA TYR A 94 1.58 8.43 5.75
C TYR A 94 2.36 8.29 4.43
N ASP A 95 1.66 8.15 3.32
CA ASP A 95 2.27 7.87 2.01
C ASP A 95 2.37 9.13 1.14
N VAL A 96 1.40 10.05 1.27
CA VAL A 96 1.32 11.30 0.48
C VAL A 96 1.01 12.47 1.39
N ILE A 97 1.59 13.64 1.08
CA ILE A 97 1.23 14.91 1.71
C ILE A 97 0.73 15.89 0.65
N LEU A 98 -0.40 16.52 0.92
CA LEU A 98 -0.94 17.60 0.10
C LEU A 98 -0.71 18.94 0.80
N HIS A 99 -0.32 19.95 0.04
CA HIS A 99 -0.11 21.33 0.53
C HIS A 99 -1.01 22.31 -0.20
N LYS A 100 -1.60 23.25 0.54
CA LYS A 100 -2.33 24.40 0.02
C LYS A 100 -2.06 25.61 0.92
N GLY A 101 -1.23 26.54 0.46
CA GLY A 101 -0.76 27.63 1.30
C GLY A 101 -0.05 27.11 2.55
N SER A 102 -0.50 27.49 3.74
CA SER A 102 0.01 27.01 5.02
C SER A 102 -0.62 25.70 5.52
N THR A 103 -1.62 25.18 4.80
CA THR A 103 -2.34 23.94 5.17
C THR A 103 -1.65 22.73 4.57
N SER A 104 -1.45 21.69 5.38
CA SER A 104 -0.96 20.39 4.93
C SER A 104 -1.93 19.30 5.34
N VAL A 105 -2.14 18.32 4.46
CA VAL A 105 -3.00 17.15 4.69
C VAL A 105 -2.20 15.89 4.38
N ARG A 106 -2.06 15.02 5.36
CA ARG A 106 -1.34 13.75 5.25
C ARG A 106 -2.31 12.64 4.91
N ILE A 107 -1.99 11.88 3.88
CA ILE A 107 -2.83 10.79 3.38
C ILE A 107 -2.11 9.47 3.56
N GLN A 108 -2.77 8.53 4.24
CA GLN A 108 -2.36 7.14 4.30
C GLN A 108 -3.16 6.34 3.28
N ILE A 109 -2.48 5.55 2.45
CA ILE A 109 -3.11 4.73 1.42
C ILE A 109 -3.13 3.28 1.86
N LYS A 110 -4.27 2.61 1.71
CA LYS A 110 -4.41 1.18 2.03
C LYS A 110 -5.26 0.47 0.99
N LEU A 111 -4.97 -0.80 0.77
CA LEU A 111 -5.83 -1.68 -0.01
C LEU A 111 -6.88 -2.31 0.89
N GLN A 112 -8.13 -2.35 0.45
CA GLN A 112 -9.20 -3.06 1.13
C GLN A 112 -8.81 -4.52 1.40
N ARG A 113 -9.13 -5.02 2.61
CA ARG A 113 -8.80 -6.40 2.98
C ARG A 113 -9.67 -7.41 2.26
N ARG A 114 -9.04 -8.49 1.79
CA ARG A 114 -9.72 -9.71 1.32
C ARG A 114 -9.66 -10.82 2.36
N GLU A 115 -10.72 -11.58 2.43
CA GLU A 115 -10.77 -12.85 3.15
C GLU A 115 -11.41 -13.90 2.24
N LYS A 116 -10.74 -15.05 2.06
CA LYS A 116 -11.19 -16.12 1.14
C LYS A 116 -11.58 -15.60 -0.26
N GLN A 117 -10.72 -14.76 -0.84
CA GLN A 117 -10.90 -14.14 -2.18
C GLN A 117 -12.06 -13.13 -2.29
N ARG A 118 -12.75 -12.81 -1.21
CA ARG A 118 -13.83 -11.83 -1.17
C ARG A 118 -13.45 -10.61 -0.34
N PRO A 119 -14.03 -9.43 -0.59
CA PRO A 119 -13.88 -8.29 0.31
C PRO A 119 -14.28 -8.67 1.73
N LYS A 120 -13.42 -8.33 2.70
CA LYS A 120 -13.78 -8.52 4.10
C LYS A 120 -14.72 -7.41 4.54
N LEU A 121 -15.86 -7.79 5.10
CA LEU A 121 -16.85 -6.89 5.68
C LEU A 121 -16.92 -7.12 7.18
N TYR A 122 -17.21 -6.06 7.92
CA TYR A 122 -17.49 -6.10 9.34
C TYR A 122 -18.93 -5.67 9.59
N TYR A 123 -19.64 -6.45 10.39
CA TYR A 123 -21.03 -6.20 10.77
C TYR A 123 -21.06 -5.85 12.27
N PRO A 124 -20.96 -4.58 12.63
CA PRO A 124 -21.01 -4.19 14.04
C PRO A 124 -22.39 -4.47 14.61
N ARG A 125 -22.43 -5.13 15.78
CA ARG A 125 -23.68 -5.52 16.45
C ARG A 125 -24.60 -4.35 16.82
N HIS A 126 -24.03 -3.14 16.87
CA HIS A 126 -24.71 -1.93 17.34
C HIS A 126 -25.05 -0.92 16.23
N TYR A 127 -24.74 -1.23 14.97
CA TYR A 127 -25.13 -0.39 13.85
C TYR A 127 -26.27 -1.08 13.12
N ALA A 128 -27.45 -0.48 13.17
CA ALA A 128 -28.69 -1.06 12.65
C ALA A 128 -28.71 -1.23 11.13
N GLU A 129 -27.87 -0.52 10.39
CA GLU A 129 -27.86 -0.54 8.93
C GLU A 129 -26.44 -0.54 8.37
N GLY A 130 -26.08 -1.63 7.71
CA GLY A 130 -24.94 -1.70 6.82
C GLY A 130 -23.72 -2.45 7.34
N SER A 131 -22.96 -2.94 6.38
CA SER A 131 -21.64 -3.51 6.60
C SER A 131 -20.57 -2.43 6.44
N LEU A 132 -19.54 -2.48 7.27
CA LEU A 132 -18.35 -1.64 7.15
C LEU A 132 -17.27 -2.40 6.36
N TYR A 133 -16.54 -1.68 5.52
CA TYR A 133 -15.36 -2.23 4.86
C TYR A 133 -14.21 -2.34 5.86
N VAL A 134 -13.53 -3.48 5.86
CA VAL A 134 -12.36 -3.70 6.71
C VAL A 134 -11.10 -3.40 5.94
N VAL A 135 -10.25 -2.59 6.55
CA VAL A 135 -8.92 -2.26 6.05
C VAL A 135 -7.90 -2.68 7.09
N GLU A 136 -6.86 -3.38 6.68
CA GLU A 136 -5.71 -3.58 7.57
C GLU A 136 -4.93 -2.26 7.66
N VAL A 137 -5.16 -1.50 8.71
CA VAL A 137 -4.47 -0.23 8.94
C VAL A 137 -3.02 -0.47 9.31
N GLN A 138 -2.69 -1.64 9.89
CA GLN A 138 -1.30 -2.03 10.16
C GLN A 138 -1.13 -3.55 10.29
N LYS A 139 0.02 -4.08 9.79
CA LYS A 139 0.55 -5.34 10.30
C LYS A 139 1.15 -5.08 11.68
N THR A 140 0.44 -5.49 12.71
CA THR A 140 1.07 -5.66 14.01
C THR A 140 2.10 -6.77 13.89
N ARG A 141 3.38 -6.42 13.82
CA ARG A 141 4.42 -7.39 14.15
C ARG A 141 4.29 -7.66 15.65
N THR A 142 3.98 -8.89 16.00
CA THR A 142 4.11 -9.36 17.37
C THR A 142 5.60 -9.44 17.66
N GLY A 143 6.16 -8.39 18.25
CA GLY A 143 7.52 -8.39 18.74
C GLY A 143 7.50 -8.96 20.18
N GLN A 144 8.35 -9.92 20.46
CA GLN A 144 8.66 -10.28 21.84
C GLN A 144 9.76 -9.34 22.31
N SER A 145 9.45 -8.44 23.22
CA SER A 145 10.47 -7.68 23.95
C SER A 145 10.86 -8.48 25.19
N THR A 146 12.11 -8.90 25.25
CA THR A 146 12.69 -9.53 26.43
C THR A 146 13.32 -8.46 27.28
N ILE A 147 12.74 -8.17 28.43
CA ILE A 147 13.36 -7.28 29.41
C ILE A 147 14.35 -8.11 30.23
N LYS A 148 15.63 -7.81 30.08
CA LYS A 148 16.68 -8.41 30.89
C LYS A 148 16.99 -7.47 32.03
N VAL A 149 16.81 -7.94 33.27
CA VAL A 149 17.15 -7.17 34.47
C VAL A 149 18.39 -7.78 35.11
N PRO A 150 19.39 -6.99 35.51
CA PRO A 150 20.53 -7.49 36.25
C PRO A 150 20.07 -8.06 37.60
N LEU A 151 20.48 -9.28 37.92
CA LEU A 151 20.35 -9.80 39.26
C LEU A 151 21.22 -9.01 40.24
N GLN A 152 20.66 -8.56 41.34
CA GLN A 152 21.44 -8.03 42.46
C GLN A 152 22.24 -9.16 43.09
N GLY A 153 23.52 -9.28 42.74
CA GLY A 153 24.46 -10.28 43.27
C GLY A 153 25.61 -10.49 42.30
N THR A 154 26.78 -10.80 42.82
CA THR A 154 28.11 -10.76 42.27
C THR A 154 28.40 -11.54 40.98
N ASP A 155 27.42 -12.13 40.30
CA ASP A 155 27.60 -12.80 39.00
C ASP A 155 26.64 -12.19 38.00
N ALA A 156 27.21 -11.66 36.89
CA ALA A 156 26.50 -10.93 35.82
C ALA A 156 25.60 -11.85 34.97
N ARG A 157 24.72 -12.63 35.57
CA ARG A 157 23.65 -13.33 34.87
C ARG A 157 22.42 -12.46 34.79
N LEU A 158 21.97 -12.29 33.56
CA LEU A 158 20.72 -11.58 33.28
C LEU A 158 19.56 -12.59 33.30
N GLU A 159 18.59 -12.41 34.18
CA GLU A 159 17.35 -13.18 34.11
C GLU A 159 16.32 -12.50 33.20
N THR A 160 15.60 -13.33 32.45
CA THR A 160 14.46 -12.89 31.65
C THR A 160 13.23 -12.83 32.55
N ILE A 161 12.83 -11.62 32.98
CA ILE A 161 11.73 -11.44 33.96
C ILE A 161 10.36 -11.41 33.26
N SER A 162 10.26 -10.98 32.01
CA SER A 162 9.00 -11.07 31.26
C SER A 162 9.22 -11.07 29.77
N THR A 163 8.41 -11.85 29.08
CA THR A 163 8.23 -11.75 27.63
C THR A 163 6.92 -11.01 27.41
N ALA A 164 6.98 -9.67 27.24
CA ALA A 164 5.82 -8.91 26.86
C ALA A 164 5.64 -9.00 25.35
N THR A 165 4.51 -9.54 24.92
CA THR A 165 4.08 -9.51 23.52
C THR A 165 3.48 -8.15 23.24
N GLU A 166 4.29 -7.18 22.84
CA GLU A 166 3.80 -5.85 22.45
C GLU A 166 3.50 -5.80 20.95
N LYS A 167 2.31 -5.29 20.64
CA LYS A 167 1.97 -4.92 19.27
C LYS A 167 2.75 -3.66 18.91
N THR A 168 3.85 -3.82 18.21
CA THR A 168 4.70 -2.70 17.82
C THR A 168 4.05 -1.91 16.69
N ARG A 169 3.76 -0.64 16.91
CA ARG A 169 3.29 0.40 16.00
C ARG A 169 1.78 0.36 15.66
N PRO A 170 0.86 0.58 16.60
CA PRO A 170 -0.49 0.97 16.26
C PRO A 170 -0.47 2.37 15.62
N TYR A 171 -1.30 2.60 14.57
CA TYR A 171 -1.51 3.94 14.07
C TYR A 171 -2.24 4.77 15.13
N ARG A 172 -1.84 6.02 15.22
CA ARG A 172 -2.48 7.03 16.06
C ARG A 172 -3.28 7.99 15.20
N PHE A 173 -4.25 8.65 15.80
CA PHE A 173 -5.08 9.65 15.10
C PHE A 173 -4.27 10.83 14.54
N GLN A 174 -3.07 11.07 15.06
CA GLN A 174 -2.16 12.13 14.61
C GLN A 174 -1.17 11.68 13.51
N ASP A 175 -1.17 10.41 13.12
CA ASP A 175 -0.20 9.89 12.15
C ASP A 175 -0.55 10.30 10.72
N PHE A 176 -1.84 10.44 10.41
CA PHE A 176 -2.36 10.92 9.13
C PHE A 176 -3.71 11.62 9.34
N ASP A 177 -4.16 12.37 8.34
CA ASP A 177 -5.41 13.13 8.39
C ASP A 177 -6.53 12.43 7.60
N ILE A 178 -6.18 11.79 6.48
CA ILE A 178 -7.10 11.07 5.60
C ILE A 178 -6.58 9.65 5.36
N LEU A 179 -7.47 8.68 5.48
CA LEU A 179 -7.26 7.32 5.00
C LEU A 179 -7.90 7.18 3.60
N ALA A 180 -7.09 6.91 2.59
CA ALA A 180 -7.52 6.56 1.25
C ALA A 180 -7.49 5.04 1.09
N VAL A 181 -8.63 4.44 0.77
CA VAL A 181 -8.76 2.99 0.63
C VAL A 181 -9.02 2.63 -0.82
N ASN A 182 -8.09 1.91 -1.41
CA ASN A 182 -8.28 1.32 -2.73
C ASN A 182 -9.32 0.20 -2.65
N MET A 183 -10.38 0.32 -3.42
CA MET A 183 -11.56 -0.56 -3.38
C MET A 183 -11.51 -1.69 -4.41
N HIS A 184 -10.40 -1.91 -5.10
CA HIS A 184 -10.25 -2.98 -6.10
C HIS A 184 -10.83 -4.33 -5.66
N PRO A 185 -10.65 -4.78 -4.39
CA PRO A 185 -11.26 -6.04 -3.94
C PRO A 185 -12.78 -6.13 -4.05
N SER A 186 -13.48 -5.00 -4.03
CA SER A 186 -14.94 -4.92 -4.12
C SER A 186 -15.43 -4.52 -5.51
N THR A 187 -14.63 -3.77 -6.27
CA THR A 187 -15.08 -3.12 -7.52
C THR A 187 -14.42 -3.69 -8.75
N ASP A 188 -13.36 -4.49 -8.58
CA ASP A 188 -12.46 -4.96 -9.63
C ASP A 188 -11.82 -3.83 -10.45
N ASP A 189 -11.79 -2.61 -9.88
CA ASP A 189 -11.23 -1.40 -10.46
C ASP A 189 -10.15 -0.83 -9.54
N TRP A 190 -8.89 -0.80 -10.01
CA TRP A 190 -7.76 -0.23 -9.28
C TRP A 190 -7.85 1.29 -9.09
N LYS A 191 -8.62 2.00 -9.91
CA LYS A 191 -8.83 3.45 -9.79
C LYS A 191 -9.94 3.82 -8.81
N SER A 192 -10.65 2.84 -8.28
CA SER A 192 -11.70 3.04 -7.29
C SER A 192 -11.12 3.27 -5.91
N PHE A 193 -11.33 4.45 -5.34
CA PHE A 193 -10.93 4.80 -3.98
C PHE A 193 -12.11 5.29 -3.16
N ARG A 194 -12.08 4.98 -1.85
CA ARG A 194 -12.91 5.62 -0.84
C ARG A 194 -12.06 6.31 0.19
N TYR A 195 -12.59 7.36 0.79
CA TYR A 195 -11.86 8.22 1.71
C TYR A 195 -12.60 8.33 3.04
N THR A 196 -11.85 8.42 4.13
CA THR A 196 -12.37 8.76 5.44
C THR A 196 -11.37 9.62 6.21
N VAL A 197 -11.86 10.51 7.06
CA VAL A 197 -11.02 11.30 7.96
C VAL A 197 -10.54 10.42 9.10
N ALA A 198 -9.28 10.53 9.50
CA ALA A 198 -8.71 9.72 10.58
C ALA A 198 -9.55 9.81 11.88
N SER A 199 -10.08 11.00 12.20
CA SER A 199 -10.90 11.24 13.40
C SER A 199 -12.21 10.44 13.44
N TRP A 200 -12.68 9.90 12.32
CA TRP A 200 -13.89 9.06 12.21
C TRP A 200 -13.61 7.56 12.37
N LEU A 201 -12.34 7.17 12.40
CA LEU A 201 -11.96 5.79 12.62
C LEU A 201 -12.26 5.36 14.07
N LEU A 202 -12.48 4.06 14.25
CA LEU A 202 -12.77 3.52 15.57
C LEU A 202 -11.55 3.65 16.49
N ARG A 203 -11.81 4.04 17.72
CA ARG A 203 -10.81 4.14 18.78
C ARG A 203 -10.60 2.77 19.41
N LYS A 204 -9.35 2.47 19.68
CA LYS A 204 -9.01 1.23 20.39
C LYS A 204 -9.50 1.31 21.84
N PRO A 205 -10.23 0.30 22.34
CA PRO A 205 -10.66 0.26 23.72
C PRO A 205 -9.47 0.39 24.69
N GLY A 206 -9.57 1.33 25.63
CA GLY A 206 -8.54 1.59 26.63
C GLY A 206 -7.32 2.42 26.15
N ARG A 207 -7.25 2.79 24.86
CA ARG A 207 -6.19 3.64 24.28
C ARG A 207 -6.79 4.65 23.31
N ALA A 208 -7.22 5.78 23.82
CA ALA A 208 -8.00 6.76 23.05
C ALA A 208 -7.21 7.46 21.92
N ASP A 209 -5.89 7.40 21.92
CA ASP A 209 -4.99 7.93 20.89
C ASP A 209 -4.68 6.94 19.78
N GLU A 210 -4.98 5.64 19.97
CA GLU A 210 -4.74 4.59 18.97
C GLU A 210 -6.00 4.27 18.15
N ILE A 211 -5.79 4.03 16.85
CA ILE A 211 -6.84 3.54 15.95
C ILE A 211 -7.01 2.04 16.18
N ASP A 212 -8.26 1.59 16.27
CA ASP A 212 -8.55 0.16 16.43
C ASP A 212 -8.22 -0.62 15.15
N THR A 213 -7.53 -1.72 15.33
CA THR A 213 -7.18 -2.66 14.26
C THR A 213 -8.19 -3.80 14.27
N LEU A 214 -9.33 -3.61 13.64
CA LEU A 214 -10.32 -4.66 13.42
C LEU A 214 -9.94 -5.59 12.27
#